data_1c7ceb2dd411509cd2473d6a97ac4c11
#
_entry.id   1c7ceb2dd411509cd2473d6a97ac4c11
#
_cell.length_a   1.000
_cell.length_b   1.000
_cell.length_c   1.000
_cell.angle_alpha   90.00
_cell.angle_beta   90.00
_cell.angle_gamma   90.00
#
_symmetry.space_group_name_H-M   'P 1'
#
loop_
_entity.id
_entity.type
_entity.pdbx_description
1 polymer ?
#
loop_
_entity_poly.entity_id
_entity_poly.type
_entity_poly.pdbx_seq_one_letter_code
_entity_poly.pdbx_strand_id
1 'polypeptide(L)'
;LNCGLAQAKDEFNARPEVRGGAEPPFEYGIIACAMRMFDFGFSQYYDMLLRVLAHSGRKEVFSLASQELVRAAVEAKTKLKLPIVGFDLAGAEAGFPAEDHAQAYALAHKNFLNKTVHAGEAYGPESIFQAITDLHADRLGHAVYLFDAGMIKSPEIKDKKAYVANLVQFIAERRITIEVCLTSNLQTNPAIRDLAHHSFGLMRKAKLSATFCTDNRTVSRTTVSAEILKAVRAFHITPHELKNFIIYGFKRSFFPGSYLKKREYTHQIIDYYEKIERQYIKKSDRE
;
A
#
# COMPACT_ATOMS: atom_id res chain seq x y z
N LEU A 1 9.48 -13.67 10.87
CA LEU A 1 9.59 -12.71 9.77
C LEU A 1 10.84 -11.83 9.93
N ASN A 2 10.99 -11.09 11.04
CA ASN A 2 12.10 -10.13 11.21
C ASN A 2 13.48 -10.79 11.10
N CYS A 3 13.69 -11.98 11.70
CA CYS A 3 14.98 -12.69 11.62
C CYS A 3 15.38 -12.98 10.17
N GLY A 4 14.44 -13.50 9.35
CA GLY A 4 14.73 -13.78 7.95
C GLY A 4 14.98 -12.52 7.11
N LEU A 5 14.24 -11.42 7.37
CA LEU A 5 14.46 -10.15 6.67
C LEU A 5 15.79 -9.50 7.08
N ALA A 6 16.17 -9.59 8.36
CA ALA A 6 17.45 -9.08 8.85
C ALA A 6 18.60 -9.86 8.23
N GLN A 7 18.54 -11.19 8.20
CA GLN A 7 19.54 -12.04 7.56
C GLN A 7 19.67 -11.69 6.06
N ALA A 8 18.55 -11.60 5.33
CA ALA A 8 18.57 -11.25 3.92
C ALA A 8 19.16 -9.86 3.66
N LYS A 9 18.89 -8.89 4.55
CA LYS A 9 19.51 -7.56 4.51
C LYS A 9 21.02 -7.64 4.70
N ASP A 10 21.49 -8.39 5.68
CA ASP A 10 22.93 -8.52 5.98
C ASP A 10 23.66 -9.21 4.83
N GLU A 11 23.10 -10.31 4.30
CA GLU A 11 23.66 -11.03 3.15
C GLU A 11 23.72 -10.15 1.89
N PHE A 12 22.63 -9.44 1.57
CA PHE A 12 22.58 -8.54 0.42
C PHE A 12 23.59 -7.38 0.57
N ASN A 13 23.62 -6.75 1.73
CA ASN A 13 24.48 -5.58 1.99
C ASN A 13 25.97 -5.96 2.15
N ALA A 14 26.28 -7.25 2.36
CA ALA A 14 27.65 -7.74 2.36
C ALA A 14 28.26 -7.90 0.96
N ARG A 15 27.46 -7.83 -0.10
CA ARG A 15 27.94 -7.94 -1.49
C ARG A 15 28.94 -6.84 -1.83
N PRO A 16 29.99 -7.14 -2.62
CA PRO A 16 31.04 -6.16 -2.98
C PRO A 16 30.48 -4.90 -3.64
N GLU A 17 29.46 -5.05 -4.51
CA GLU A 17 28.82 -3.95 -5.26
C GLU A 17 28.13 -2.97 -4.32
N VAL A 18 27.48 -3.49 -3.27
CA VAL A 18 26.78 -2.67 -2.27
C VAL A 18 27.76 -2.00 -1.33
N ARG A 19 28.77 -2.76 -0.82
CA ARG A 19 29.83 -2.21 0.05
C ARG A 19 30.66 -1.15 -0.65
N GLY A 20 30.91 -1.33 -1.95
CA GLY A 20 31.64 -0.37 -2.78
C GLY A 20 30.79 0.82 -3.25
N GLY A 21 29.51 0.88 -2.91
CA GLY A 21 28.61 1.96 -3.29
C GLY A 21 28.18 1.93 -4.77
N ALA A 22 28.43 0.83 -5.49
CA ALA A 22 28.01 0.65 -6.87
C ALA A 22 26.53 0.32 -6.99
N GLU A 23 25.93 -0.30 -5.95
CA GLU A 23 24.49 -0.57 -5.80
C GLU A 23 24.00 -0.02 -4.45
N PRO A 24 22.72 0.45 -4.38
CA PRO A 24 22.14 0.88 -3.12
C PRO A 24 21.97 -0.30 -2.15
N PRO A 25 22.03 -0.06 -0.83
CA PRO A 25 21.77 -1.09 0.15
C PRO A 25 20.30 -1.51 0.15
N PHE A 26 20.04 -2.74 0.56
CA PHE A 26 18.68 -3.22 0.84
C PHE A 26 18.23 -2.74 2.21
N GLU A 27 17.03 -2.15 2.25
CA GLU A 27 16.34 -1.74 3.48
C GLU A 27 14.94 -2.34 3.51
N TYR A 28 14.42 -2.62 4.70
CA TYR A 28 13.06 -3.12 4.88
C TYR A 28 12.38 -2.49 6.10
N GLY A 29 11.06 -2.41 6.04
CA GLY A 29 10.21 -2.08 7.17
C GLY A 29 9.04 -3.05 7.24
N ILE A 30 8.49 -3.22 8.43
CA ILE A 30 7.35 -4.11 8.69
C ILE A 30 6.11 -3.25 8.93
N ILE A 31 5.04 -3.54 8.21
CA ILE A 31 3.72 -2.94 8.41
C ILE A 31 2.86 -3.97 9.14
N ALA A 32 2.35 -3.62 10.31
CA ALA A 32 1.39 -4.46 11.03
C ALA A 32 0.02 -4.33 10.33
N CYS A 33 -0.55 -5.46 9.90
CA CYS A 33 -1.78 -5.47 9.15
C CYS A 33 -2.92 -6.06 9.96
N ALA A 34 -3.96 -5.25 10.22
CA ALA A 34 -5.19 -5.71 10.83
C ALA A 34 -6.11 -6.38 9.80
N MET A 35 -6.92 -7.31 10.26
CA MET A 35 -7.95 -7.96 9.45
C MET A 35 -9.28 -7.25 9.62
N ARG A 36 -9.94 -6.90 8.49
CA ARG A 36 -11.31 -6.33 8.50
C ARG A 36 -12.31 -7.24 9.18
N MET A 37 -12.11 -8.53 9.03
CA MET A 37 -12.92 -9.57 9.64
C MET A 37 -12.10 -10.83 9.87
N PHE A 38 -12.52 -11.64 10.81
CA PHE A 38 -12.01 -12.97 11.03
C PHE A 38 -13.08 -13.88 11.61
N ASP A 39 -12.89 -15.18 11.49
CA ASP A 39 -13.76 -16.19 12.04
C ASP A 39 -12.92 -17.30 12.70
N PHE A 40 -13.59 -18.28 13.33
CA PHE A 40 -12.94 -19.47 13.86
C PHE A 40 -12.12 -20.18 12.78
N GLY A 41 -10.92 -20.60 13.15
CA GLY A 41 -9.98 -21.25 12.24
C GLY A 41 -9.00 -20.31 11.53
N PHE A 42 -9.12 -18.98 11.67
CA PHE A 42 -8.12 -18.04 11.14
C PHE A 42 -6.78 -18.14 11.90
N SER A 43 -6.85 -18.20 13.21
CA SER A 43 -5.70 -18.47 14.09
C SER A 43 -6.16 -18.76 15.51
N GLN A 44 -5.28 -19.39 16.32
CA GLN A 44 -5.55 -19.60 17.74
C GLN A 44 -5.85 -18.29 18.49
N TYR A 45 -5.17 -17.19 18.14
CA TYR A 45 -5.41 -15.89 18.75
C TYR A 45 -6.83 -15.39 18.48
N TYR A 46 -7.29 -15.44 17.23
CA TYR A 46 -8.65 -15.02 16.88
C TYR A 46 -9.71 -15.95 17.47
N ASP A 47 -9.45 -17.25 17.50
CA ASP A 47 -10.35 -18.23 18.14
C ASP A 47 -10.55 -17.92 19.63
N MET A 48 -9.46 -17.64 20.35
CA MET A 48 -9.52 -17.24 21.75
C MET A 48 -10.30 -15.94 21.95
N LEU A 49 -10.04 -14.93 21.11
CA LEU A 49 -10.71 -13.63 21.19
C LEU A 49 -12.23 -13.76 20.98
N LEU A 50 -12.64 -14.55 19.96
CA LEU A 50 -14.05 -14.84 19.70
C LEU A 50 -14.75 -15.60 20.83
N ARG A 51 -14.03 -16.48 21.55
CA ARG A 51 -14.56 -17.21 22.71
C ARG A 51 -14.70 -16.32 23.93
N VAL A 52 -13.68 -15.50 24.22
CA VAL A 52 -13.68 -14.59 25.38
C VAL A 52 -14.73 -13.50 25.23
N LEU A 53 -14.91 -12.99 24.00
CA LEU A 53 -15.86 -11.94 23.68
C LEU A 53 -17.15 -12.49 23.01
N ALA A 54 -17.57 -13.70 23.41
CA ALA A 54 -18.68 -14.41 22.77
C ALA A 54 -20.05 -13.67 22.81
N HIS A 55 -20.19 -12.72 23.72
CA HIS A 55 -21.43 -11.90 23.88
C HIS A 55 -21.32 -10.51 23.28
N SER A 56 -20.15 -10.14 22.72
CA SER A 56 -19.94 -8.88 22.04
C SER A 56 -20.33 -8.97 20.55
N GLY A 57 -20.70 -7.84 19.95
CA GLY A 57 -20.95 -7.77 18.52
C GLY A 57 -19.67 -8.05 17.69
N ARG A 58 -19.79 -8.76 16.57
CA ARG A 58 -18.64 -9.11 15.71
C ARG A 58 -17.79 -7.89 15.33
N LYS A 59 -18.41 -6.78 14.95
CA LYS A 59 -17.72 -5.53 14.59
C LYS A 59 -16.90 -4.98 15.77
N GLU A 60 -17.43 -5.05 16.97
CA GLU A 60 -16.73 -4.63 18.18
C GLU A 60 -15.48 -5.50 18.43
N VAL A 61 -15.62 -6.82 18.25
CA VAL A 61 -14.50 -7.76 18.39
C VAL A 61 -13.41 -7.48 17.34
N PHE A 62 -13.78 -7.19 16.10
CA PHE A 62 -12.81 -6.82 15.03
C PHE A 62 -12.10 -5.52 15.36
N SER A 63 -12.82 -4.51 15.84
CA SER A 63 -12.27 -3.23 16.28
C SER A 63 -11.28 -3.40 17.44
N LEU A 64 -11.64 -4.17 18.47
CA LEU A 64 -10.78 -4.46 19.61
C LEU A 64 -9.50 -5.21 19.19
N ALA A 65 -9.61 -6.20 18.30
CA ALA A 65 -8.46 -6.91 17.76
C ALA A 65 -7.50 -5.98 17.03
N SER A 66 -8.02 -5.05 16.24
CA SER A 66 -7.21 -4.07 15.53
C SER A 66 -6.51 -3.08 16.47
N GLN A 67 -7.19 -2.63 17.53
CA GLN A 67 -6.60 -1.77 18.54
C GLN A 67 -5.47 -2.49 19.30
N GLU A 68 -5.67 -3.76 19.64
CA GLU A 68 -4.66 -4.58 20.31
C GLU A 68 -3.44 -4.78 19.43
N LEU A 69 -3.65 -5.01 18.13
CA LEU A 69 -2.54 -5.10 17.17
C LEU A 69 -1.73 -3.78 17.09
N VAL A 70 -2.38 -2.62 17.16
CA VAL A 70 -1.66 -1.34 17.20
C VAL A 70 -0.82 -1.22 18.46
N ARG A 71 -1.35 -1.61 19.65
CA ARG A 71 -0.59 -1.59 20.91
C ARG A 71 0.63 -2.51 20.84
N ALA A 72 0.44 -3.72 20.32
CA ALA A 72 1.51 -4.68 20.11
C ALA A 72 2.56 -4.16 19.12
N ALA A 73 2.14 -3.54 18.01
CA ALA A 73 3.05 -2.92 17.02
C ALA A 73 3.88 -1.79 17.63
N VAL A 74 3.26 -0.92 18.44
CA VAL A 74 3.96 0.15 19.15
C VAL A 74 4.95 -0.42 20.16
N GLU A 75 4.58 -1.44 20.90
CA GLU A 75 5.47 -2.12 21.84
C GLU A 75 6.65 -2.80 21.13
N ALA A 76 6.39 -3.51 20.03
CA ALA A 76 7.42 -4.14 19.21
C ALA A 76 8.42 -3.09 18.65
N LYS A 77 7.92 -1.94 18.22
CA LYS A 77 8.76 -0.83 17.74
C LYS A 77 9.60 -0.21 18.87
N THR A 78 8.99 0.05 20.02
CA THR A 78 9.62 0.86 21.08
C THR A 78 10.49 0.03 22.02
N LYS A 79 10.00 -1.15 22.47
CA LYS A 79 10.71 -2.02 23.41
C LYS A 79 11.60 -3.03 22.71
N LEU A 80 11.09 -3.71 21.67
CA LEU A 80 11.84 -4.74 20.95
C LEU A 80 12.71 -4.18 19.82
N LYS A 81 12.61 -2.87 19.54
CA LYS A 81 13.37 -2.19 18.48
C LYS A 81 13.20 -2.81 17.08
N LEU A 82 12.05 -3.45 16.85
CA LEU A 82 11.73 -3.99 15.54
C LEU A 82 11.43 -2.84 14.56
N PRO A 83 11.75 -3.01 13.26
CA PRO A 83 11.54 -1.98 12.24
C PRO A 83 10.06 -1.89 11.83
N ILE A 84 9.16 -1.70 12.81
CA ILE A 84 7.74 -1.44 12.54
C ILE A 84 7.59 -0.02 12.02
N VAL A 85 7.12 0.13 10.80
CA VAL A 85 7.05 1.41 10.09
C VAL A 85 5.64 1.89 9.81
N GLY A 86 4.63 1.03 9.96
CA GLY A 86 3.27 1.41 9.65
C GLY A 86 2.23 0.41 10.12
N PHE A 87 0.98 0.78 9.85
CA PHE A 87 -0.22 0.02 10.13
C PHE A 87 -1.09 -0.05 8.89
N ASP A 88 -1.72 -1.19 8.64
CA ASP A 88 -2.58 -1.47 7.49
C ASP A 88 -3.88 -2.16 7.91
N LEU A 89 -4.85 -2.16 7.02
CA LEU A 89 -6.12 -2.86 7.14
C LEU A 89 -6.41 -3.61 5.84
N ALA A 90 -6.48 -4.93 5.92
CA ALA A 90 -6.74 -5.80 4.78
C ALA A 90 -7.86 -6.81 5.06
N GLY A 91 -8.20 -7.61 4.06
CA GLY A 91 -9.29 -8.58 4.10
C GLY A 91 -10.50 -8.10 3.33
N ALA A 92 -11.59 -8.88 3.34
CA ALA A 92 -12.79 -8.58 2.58
C ALA A 92 -13.35 -7.19 2.88
N GLU A 93 -13.33 -6.29 1.89
CA GLU A 93 -13.90 -4.95 2.03
C GLU A 93 -15.44 -5.00 2.02
N ALA A 94 -16.04 -5.87 1.19
CA ALA A 94 -17.47 -6.02 1.07
C ALA A 94 -18.08 -6.52 2.40
N GLY A 95 -18.98 -5.73 2.99
CA GLY A 95 -19.61 -6.01 4.28
C GLY A 95 -18.81 -5.60 5.52
N PHE A 96 -17.54 -5.18 5.35
CA PHE A 96 -16.63 -4.84 6.45
C PHE A 96 -15.99 -3.48 6.20
N PRO A 97 -16.71 -2.37 6.42
CA PRO A 97 -16.24 -1.03 6.11
C PRO A 97 -15.05 -0.64 7.01
N ALA A 98 -14.19 0.22 6.50
CA ALA A 98 -12.99 0.64 7.21
C ALA A 98 -13.29 1.41 8.51
N GLU A 99 -14.44 2.08 8.61
CA GLU A 99 -14.89 2.81 9.80
C GLU A 99 -14.96 1.96 11.07
N ASP A 100 -15.22 0.66 10.95
CA ASP A 100 -15.24 -0.27 12.08
C ASP A 100 -13.88 -0.32 12.80
N HIS A 101 -12.81 0.14 12.14
CA HIS A 101 -11.43 0.18 12.64
C HIS A 101 -10.91 1.59 12.96
N ALA A 102 -11.75 2.62 12.91
CA ALA A 102 -11.35 4.03 13.10
C ALA A 102 -10.61 4.26 14.43
N GLN A 103 -11.01 3.58 15.51
CA GLN A 103 -10.34 3.70 16.81
C GLN A 103 -8.89 3.16 16.78
N ALA A 104 -8.64 2.08 16.06
CA ALA A 104 -7.29 1.55 15.87
C ALA A 104 -6.42 2.53 15.07
N TYR A 105 -6.97 3.14 14.01
CA TYR A 105 -6.27 4.13 13.21
C TYR A 105 -6.00 5.42 13.98
N ALA A 106 -6.94 5.88 14.79
CA ALA A 106 -6.71 7.02 15.70
C ALA A 106 -5.59 6.72 16.71
N LEU A 107 -5.53 5.48 17.22
CA LEU A 107 -4.45 5.04 18.10
C LEU A 107 -3.10 4.98 17.36
N ALA A 108 -3.07 4.43 16.14
CA ALA A 108 -1.88 4.41 15.30
C ALA A 108 -1.39 5.84 15.00
N HIS A 109 -2.31 6.76 14.68
CA HIS A 109 -2.01 8.17 14.43
C HIS A 109 -1.37 8.85 15.64
N LYS A 110 -1.94 8.67 16.85
CA LYS A 110 -1.40 9.20 18.12
C LYS A 110 0.00 8.65 18.46
N ASN A 111 0.36 7.49 17.91
CA ASN A 111 1.67 6.87 18.13
C ASN A 111 2.63 7.08 16.93
N PHE A 112 2.32 8.01 16.03
CA PHE A 112 3.16 8.37 14.88
C PHE A 112 3.48 7.18 13.96
N LEU A 113 2.59 6.19 13.87
CA LEU A 113 2.68 5.15 12.86
C LEU A 113 2.14 5.69 11.53
N ASN A 114 2.86 5.43 10.46
CA ASN A 114 2.31 5.67 9.12
C ASN A 114 1.16 4.70 8.86
N LYS A 115 0.24 5.07 7.97
CA LYS A 115 -0.99 4.31 7.73
C LYS A 115 -1.20 4.08 6.24
N THR A 116 -1.44 2.83 5.89
CA THR A 116 -2.01 2.47 4.59
C THR A 116 -3.36 1.79 4.82
N VAL A 117 -4.22 1.80 3.84
CA VAL A 117 -5.56 1.20 3.93
C VAL A 117 -5.88 0.57 2.58
N HIS A 118 -6.22 -0.71 2.57
CA HIS A 118 -6.86 -1.31 1.41
C HIS A 118 -8.24 -0.68 1.26
N ALA A 119 -8.49 0.05 0.19
CA ALA A 119 -9.76 0.74 -0.04
C ALA A 119 -10.07 0.85 -1.53
N GLY A 120 -11.34 0.75 -1.87
CA GLY A 120 -11.78 0.82 -3.26
C GLY A 120 -11.45 -0.44 -4.06
N GLU A 121 -11.37 -1.61 -3.42
CA GLU A 121 -11.25 -2.91 -4.06
C GLU A 121 -12.62 -3.56 -4.32
N ALA A 122 -13.56 -3.38 -3.39
CA ALA A 122 -14.94 -3.85 -3.50
C ALA A 122 -15.98 -2.73 -3.33
N TYR A 123 -15.62 -1.64 -2.66
CA TYR A 123 -16.42 -0.42 -2.55
C TYR A 123 -15.88 0.69 -3.45
N GLY A 124 -16.68 1.75 -3.65
CA GLY A 124 -16.38 2.85 -4.54
C GLY A 124 -15.64 4.02 -3.90
N PRO A 125 -15.74 5.21 -4.54
CA PRO A 125 -15.04 6.43 -4.13
C PRO A 125 -15.28 6.86 -2.69
N GLU A 126 -16.45 6.56 -2.11
CA GLU A 126 -16.77 6.90 -0.71
C GLU A 126 -15.86 6.17 0.28
N SER A 127 -15.60 4.87 0.05
CA SER A 127 -14.69 4.09 0.90
C SER A 127 -13.25 4.61 0.81
N ILE A 128 -12.83 5.04 -0.39
CA ILE A 128 -11.52 5.64 -0.60
C ILE A 128 -11.41 6.98 0.14
N PHE A 129 -12.46 7.81 0.06
CA PHE A 129 -12.50 9.08 0.79
C PHE A 129 -12.46 8.85 2.31
N GLN A 130 -13.26 7.90 2.81
CA GLN A 130 -13.28 7.51 4.22
C GLN A 130 -11.90 7.02 4.71
N ALA A 131 -11.20 6.22 3.93
CA ALA A 131 -9.84 5.78 4.26
C ALA A 131 -8.89 6.98 4.47
N ILE A 132 -9.05 8.05 3.70
CA ILE A 132 -8.22 9.25 3.79
C ILE A 132 -8.63 10.14 4.97
N THR A 133 -9.92 10.39 5.15
CA THR A 133 -10.44 11.36 6.13
C THR A 133 -10.54 10.79 7.53
N ASP A 134 -11.08 9.59 7.67
CA ASP A 134 -11.42 9.00 8.95
C ASP A 134 -10.29 8.13 9.50
N LEU A 135 -9.55 7.46 8.59
CA LEU A 135 -8.42 6.61 8.96
C LEU A 135 -7.07 7.31 8.77
N HIS A 136 -7.05 8.51 8.21
CA HIS A 136 -5.83 9.29 7.98
C HIS A 136 -4.79 8.53 7.14
N ALA A 137 -5.22 7.84 6.10
CA ALA A 137 -4.34 7.05 5.25
C ALA A 137 -3.28 7.91 4.56
N ASP A 138 -2.02 7.53 4.70
CA ASP A 138 -0.88 8.14 4.01
C ASP A 138 -0.69 7.53 2.61
N ARG A 139 -1.17 6.28 2.43
CA ARG A 139 -1.22 5.54 1.16
C ARG A 139 -2.53 4.77 1.07
N LEU A 140 -2.89 4.36 -0.14
CA LEU A 140 -4.09 3.58 -0.43
C LEU A 140 -3.72 2.29 -1.15
N GLY A 141 -4.15 1.15 -0.63
CA GLY A 141 -4.10 -0.11 -1.34
C GLY A 141 -5.18 -0.16 -2.43
N HIS A 142 -4.82 -0.59 -3.62
CA HIS A 142 -5.65 -0.84 -4.80
C HIS A 142 -6.35 0.38 -5.42
N ALA A 143 -7.32 1.00 -4.73
CA ALA A 143 -8.17 2.11 -5.22
C ALA A 143 -8.76 1.85 -6.62
N VAL A 144 -9.13 0.59 -6.91
CA VAL A 144 -9.60 0.13 -8.23
C VAL A 144 -10.82 0.91 -8.70
N TYR A 145 -11.78 1.13 -7.80
CA TYR A 145 -13.04 1.80 -8.11
C TYR A 145 -13.04 3.32 -7.87
N LEU A 146 -11.84 3.95 -7.80
CA LEU A 146 -11.71 5.40 -7.60
C LEU A 146 -12.51 6.23 -8.62
N PHE A 147 -12.57 5.77 -9.87
CA PHE A 147 -13.19 6.51 -10.97
C PHE A 147 -14.63 6.07 -11.25
N ASP A 148 -15.16 5.11 -10.50
CA ASP A 148 -16.50 4.58 -10.74
C ASP A 148 -17.57 5.35 -9.92
N ALA A 149 -18.14 6.40 -10.54
CA ALA A 149 -19.23 7.16 -9.95
C ALA A 149 -20.51 6.32 -9.72
N GLY A 150 -20.66 5.19 -10.44
CA GLY A 150 -21.80 4.27 -10.27
C GLY A 150 -21.77 3.53 -8.92
N MET A 151 -20.59 3.39 -8.34
CA MET A 151 -20.40 2.74 -7.04
C MET A 151 -20.81 3.63 -5.86
N ILE A 152 -21.05 4.93 -6.06
CA ILE A 152 -21.47 5.85 -5.00
C ILE A 152 -22.91 5.53 -4.58
N LYS A 153 -23.10 5.25 -3.29
CA LYS A 153 -24.40 4.84 -2.70
C LYS A 153 -25.08 5.96 -1.91
N SER A 154 -24.33 6.90 -1.33
CA SER A 154 -24.89 7.96 -0.51
C SER A 154 -25.90 8.83 -1.29
N PRO A 155 -27.11 9.00 -0.79
CA PRO A 155 -28.11 9.90 -1.38
C PRO A 155 -27.75 11.38 -1.21
N GLU A 156 -26.81 11.70 -0.35
CA GLU A 156 -26.35 13.07 -0.10
C GLU A 156 -25.46 13.58 -1.23
N ILE A 157 -24.78 12.69 -1.95
CA ILE A 157 -23.89 13.02 -3.07
C ILE A 157 -24.75 13.15 -4.34
N LYS A 158 -25.22 14.36 -4.62
CA LYS A 158 -26.09 14.62 -5.78
C LYS A 158 -25.35 14.57 -7.11
N ASP A 159 -24.15 15.17 -7.18
CA ASP A 159 -23.31 15.12 -8.36
C ASP A 159 -22.14 14.14 -8.13
N LYS A 160 -22.39 12.88 -8.49
CA LYS A 160 -21.42 11.79 -8.32
C LYS A 160 -20.17 11.96 -9.19
N LYS A 161 -20.30 12.60 -10.37
CA LYS A 161 -19.16 12.86 -11.25
C LYS A 161 -18.26 13.96 -10.68
N ALA A 162 -18.85 15.05 -10.20
CA ALA A 162 -18.12 16.10 -9.52
C ALA A 162 -17.44 15.58 -8.24
N TYR A 163 -18.11 14.71 -7.49
CA TYR A 163 -17.52 14.07 -6.30
C TYR A 163 -16.25 13.29 -6.66
N VAL A 164 -16.31 12.43 -7.68
CA VAL A 164 -15.13 11.68 -8.15
C VAL A 164 -14.01 12.62 -8.61
N ALA A 165 -14.32 13.64 -9.39
CA ALA A 165 -13.33 14.61 -9.86
C ALA A 165 -12.65 15.33 -8.69
N ASN A 166 -13.40 15.77 -7.69
CA ASN A 166 -12.87 16.41 -6.48
C ASN A 166 -12.01 15.46 -5.66
N LEU A 167 -12.42 14.19 -5.50
CA LEU A 167 -11.65 13.18 -4.80
C LEU A 167 -10.31 12.90 -5.49
N VAL A 168 -10.33 12.76 -6.80
CA VAL A 168 -9.11 12.57 -7.62
C VAL A 168 -8.16 13.76 -7.45
N GLN A 169 -8.67 14.99 -7.52
CA GLN A 169 -7.86 16.19 -7.29
C GLN A 169 -7.30 16.22 -5.86
N PHE A 170 -8.13 15.91 -4.87
CA PHE A 170 -7.72 15.86 -3.46
C PHE A 170 -6.56 14.86 -3.23
N ILE A 171 -6.63 13.67 -3.83
CA ILE A 171 -5.57 12.66 -3.77
C ILE A 171 -4.29 13.17 -4.44
N ALA A 172 -4.43 13.80 -5.63
CA ALA A 172 -3.31 14.32 -6.40
C ALA A 172 -2.56 15.42 -5.65
N GLU A 173 -3.27 16.42 -5.11
CA GLU A 173 -2.70 17.57 -4.38
C GLU A 173 -1.97 17.13 -3.10
N ARG A 174 -2.53 16.19 -2.38
CA ARG A 174 -1.91 15.61 -1.18
C ARG A 174 -0.84 14.58 -1.48
N ARG A 175 -0.71 14.20 -2.76
CA ARG A 175 0.24 13.15 -3.21
C ARG A 175 0.09 11.86 -2.40
N ILE A 176 -1.15 11.49 -2.07
CA ILE A 176 -1.46 10.19 -1.49
C ILE A 176 -1.14 9.15 -2.53
N THR A 177 -0.28 8.20 -2.20
CA THR A 177 0.21 7.22 -3.18
C THR A 177 -0.67 5.99 -3.21
N ILE A 178 -1.01 5.57 -4.43
CA ILE A 178 -1.79 4.36 -4.67
C ILE A 178 -0.83 3.18 -4.89
N GLU A 179 -1.08 2.11 -4.17
CA GLU A 179 -0.37 0.83 -4.26
C GLU A 179 -1.09 -0.06 -5.28
N VAL A 180 -0.58 -0.08 -6.51
CA VAL A 180 -1.21 -0.78 -7.64
C VAL A 180 -0.74 -2.22 -7.68
N CYS A 181 -1.67 -3.17 -7.52
CA CYS A 181 -1.42 -4.61 -7.45
C CYS A 181 -2.09 -5.32 -8.61
N LEU A 182 -1.52 -5.23 -9.82
CA LEU A 182 -2.16 -5.66 -11.07
C LEU A 182 -2.57 -7.14 -11.05
N THR A 183 -1.67 -8.03 -10.61
CA THR A 183 -1.95 -9.47 -10.57
C THR A 183 -3.04 -9.79 -9.57
N SER A 184 -2.96 -9.24 -8.36
CA SER A 184 -3.98 -9.43 -7.33
C SER A 184 -5.35 -8.94 -7.82
N ASN A 185 -5.41 -7.73 -8.38
CA ASN A 185 -6.67 -7.17 -8.85
C ASN A 185 -7.33 -7.99 -9.97
N LEU A 186 -6.54 -8.60 -10.87
CA LEU A 186 -7.08 -9.52 -11.86
C LEU A 186 -7.60 -10.84 -11.24
N GLN A 187 -6.99 -11.28 -10.15
CA GLN A 187 -7.38 -12.52 -9.47
C GLN A 187 -8.58 -12.35 -8.55
N THR A 188 -8.69 -11.21 -7.88
CA THR A 188 -9.71 -10.96 -6.86
C THR A 188 -10.95 -10.26 -7.41
N ASN A 189 -10.83 -9.53 -8.54
CA ASN A 189 -11.90 -8.71 -9.07
C ASN A 189 -12.38 -9.18 -10.46
N PRO A 190 -13.48 -9.94 -10.53
CA PRO A 190 -14.03 -10.44 -11.81
C PRO A 190 -14.49 -9.34 -12.79
N ALA A 191 -14.70 -8.10 -12.30
CA ALA A 191 -15.10 -6.98 -13.17
C ALA A 191 -13.91 -6.47 -14.01
N ILE A 192 -12.68 -6.75 -13.60
CA ILE A 192 -11.47 -6.42 -14.35
C ILE A 192 -11.14 -7.59 -15.27
N ARG A 193 -11.68 -7.58 -16.49
CA ARG A 193 -11.50 -8.66 -17.47
C ARG A 193 -10.05 -8.82 -17.93
N ASP A 194 -9.37 -7.68 -18.09
CA ASP A 194 -7.98 -7.59 -18.51
C ASP A 194 -7.36 -6.27 -18.05
N LEU A 195 -6.06 -6.10 -18.27
CA LEU A 195 -5.33 -4.90 -17.85
C LEU A 195 -5.76 -3.63 -18.59
N ALA A 196 -6.31 -3.72 -19.80
CA ALA A 196 -6.80 -2.55 -20.53
C ALA A 196 -7.98 -1.88 -19.81
N HIS A 197 -8.75 -2.66 -19.05
CA HIS A 197 -9.87 -2.19 -18.23
C HIS A 197 -9.49 -1.83 -16.79
N HIS A 198 -8.21 -1.98 -16.42
CA HIS A 198 -7.75 -1.63 -15.08
C HIS A 198 -7.67 -0.11 -14.89
N SER A 199 -8.14 0.38 -13.74
CA SER A 199 -8.19 1.81 -13.40
C SER A 199 -6.83 2.53 -13.40
N PHE A 200 -5.72 1.79 -13.37
CA PHE A 200 -4.38 2.38 -13.46
C PHE A 200 -4.21 3.29 -14.68
N GLY A 201 -4.83 2.96 -15.82
CA GLY A 201 -4.84 3.82 -17.01
C GLY A 201 -5.43 5.21 -16.73
N LEU A 202 -6.48 5.29 -15.91
CA LEU A 202 -7.09 6.55 -15.47
C LEU A 202 -6.24 7.25 -14.41
N MET A 203 -5.66 6.52 -13.46
CA MET A 203 -4.73 7.06 -12.45
C MET A 203 -3.53 7.75 -13.13
N ARG A 204 -2.96 7.11 -14.17
CA ARG A 204 -1.87 7.66 -14.98
C ARG A 204 -2.28 8.95 -15.69
N LYS A 205 -3.46 8.98 -16.33
CA LYS A 205 -3.99 10.19 -16.98
C LYS A 205 -4.20 11.34 -15.99
N ALA A 206 -4.68 11.03 -14.80
CA ALA A 206 -4.87 11.99 -13.72
C ALA A 206 -3.57 12.38 -12.99
N LYS A 207 -2.39 11.86 -13.42
CA LYS A 207 -1.08 12.11 -12.80
C LYS A 207 -1.02 11.82 -11.31
N LEU A 208 -1.77 10.82 -10.85
CA LEU A 208 -1.73 10.39 -9.47
C LEU A 208 -0.37 9.77 -9.11
N SER A 209 0.03 9.94 -7.86
CA SER A 209 1.18 9.23 -7.33
C SER A 209 0.80 7.74 -7.21
N ALA A 210 1.46 6.89 -7.97
CA ALA A 210 1.22 5.45 -7.97
C ALA A 210 2.55 4.70 -7.96
N THR A 211 2.53 3.49 -7.40
CA THR A 211 3.66 2.56 -7.44
C THR A 211 3.14 1.14 -7.58
N PHE A 212 3.95 0.23 -8.12
CA PHE A 212 3.56 -1.17 -8.30
C PHE A 212 3.96 -2.00 -7.09
N CYS A 213 3.00 -2.78 -6.60
CA CYS A 213 3.14 -3.65 -5.44
C CYS A 213 2.69 -5.07 -5.80
N THR A 214 3.15 -6.05 -5.04
CA THR A 214 2.81 -7.46 -5.29
C THR A 214 1.54 -7.91 -4.59
N ASP A 215 1.09 -7.14 -3.60
CA ASP A 215 0.15 -7.64 -2.59
C ASP A 215 0.70 -8.92 -1.93
N ASN A 216 -0.10 -9.92 -1.66
CA ASN A 216 0.36 -11.19 -1.13
C ASN A 216 1.17 -11.96 -2.20
N ARG A 217 2.48 -11.75 -2.20
CA ARG A 217 3.41 -12.31 -3.19
C ARG A 217 3.29 -13.82 -3.33
N THR A 218 3.07 -14.51 -2.23
CA THR A 218 2.99 -15.98 -2.21
C THR A 218 1.70 -16.46 -2.85
N VAL A 219 0.57 -15.85 -2.53
CA VAL A 219 -0.75 -16.19 -3.09
C VAL A 219 -0.82 -15.81 -4.56
N SER A 220 -0.44 -14.59 -4.89
CA SER A 220 -0.47 -14.08 -6.28
C SER A 220 0.64 -14.64 -7.16
N ARG A 221 1.64 -15.35 -6.59
CA ARG A 221 2.78 -15.94 -7.29
C ARG A 221 3.47 -14.94 -8.24
N THR A 222 3.71 -13.75 -7.76
CA THR A 222 4.29 -12.65 -8.53
C THR A 222 5.51 -12.04 -7.87
N THR A 223 6.20 -11.14 -8.56
CA THR A 223 7.30 -10.33 -8.05
C THR A 223 7.09 -8.89 -8.47
N VAL A 224 7.76 -7.93 -7.79
CA VAL A 224 7.70 -6.52 -8.19
C VAL A 224 8.16 -6.32 -9.63
N SER A 225 9.22 -7.01 -10.05
CA SER A 225 9.70 -6.94 -11.44
C SER A 225 8.66 -7.47 -12.44
N ALA A 226 7.93 -8.54 -12.08
CA ALA A 226 6.86 -9.08 -12.92
C ALA A 226 5.68 -8.10 -13.01
N GLU A 227 5.29 -7.45 -11.91
CA GLU A 227 4.24 -6.43 -11.90
C GLU A 227 4.63 -5.23 -12.77
N ILE A 228 5.87 -4.74 -12.63
CA ILE A 228 6.39 -3.63 -13.44
C ILE A 228 6.41 -4.02 -14.93
N LEU A 229 6.93 -5.20 -15.29
CA LEU A 229 6.98 -5.66 -16.68
C LEU A 229 5.57 -5.79 -17.28
N LYS A 230 4.63 -6.30 -16.49
CA LYS A 230 3.22 -6.40 -16.86
C LYS A 230 2.63 -5.00 -17.13
N ALA A 231 2.88 -4.04 -16.23
CA ALA A 231 2.44 -2.66 -16.39
C ALA A 231 3.03 -1.99 -17.64
N VAL A 232 4.35 -2.11 -17.85
CA VAL A 232 5.03 -1.52 -19.02
C VAL A 232 4.43 -2.04 -20.32
N ARG A 233 4.19 -3.36 -20.41
CA ARG A 233 3.62 -3.97 -21.62
C ARG A 233 2.15 -3.58 -21.86
N ALA A 234 1.33 -3.65 -20.81
CA ALA A 234 -0.10 -3.43 -20.93
C ALA A 234 -0.49 -1.96 -21.16
N PHE A 235 0.27 -1.03 -20.57
CA PHE A 235 -0.05 0.39 -20.62
C PHE A 235 0.94 1.19 -21.47
N HIS A 236 1.90 0.54 -22.14
CA HIS A 236 2.93 1.21 -22.95
C HIS A 236 3.61 2.35 -22.16
N ILE A 237 4.09 2.02 -20.95
CA ILE A 237 4.73 2.98 -20.04
C ILE A 237 6.10 3.34 -20.64
N THR A 238 6.34 4.65 -20.81
CA THR A 238 7.63 5.15 -21.28
C THR A 238 8.70 5.02 -20.19
N PRO A 239 10.01 5.01 -20.52
CA PRO A 239 11.08 5.00 -19.54
C PRO A 239 10.97 6.14 -18.51
N HIS A 240 10.62 7.33 -18.96
CA HIS A 240 10.43 8.50 -18.09
C HIS A 240 9.28 8.28 -17.07
N GLU A 241 8.15 7.74 -17.51
CA GLU A 241 7.04 7.43 -16.62
C GLU A 241 7.39 6.30 -15.64
N LEU A 242 8.09 5.27 -16.12
CA LEU A 242 8.54 4.16 -15.29
C LEU A 242 9.43 4.65 -14.14
N LYS A 243 10.36 5.56 -14.45
CA LYS A 243 11.19 6.22 -13.44
C LYS A 243 10.35 6.85 -12.35
N ASN A 244 9.31 7.59 -12.72
CA ASN A 244 8.42 8.26 -11.77
C ASN A 244 7.69 7.25 -10.86
N PHE A 245 7.13 6.17 -11.42
CA PHE A 245 6.43 5.15 -10.62
C PHE A 245 7.36 4.44 -9.63
N ILE A 246 8.58 4.12 -10.06
CA ILE A 246 9.59 3.52 -9.18
C ILE A 246 10.01 4.50 -8.07
N ILE A 247 10.36 5.74 -8.44
CA ILE A 247 10.82 6.75 -7.47
C ILE A 247 9.70 7.15 -6.50
N TYR A 248 8.43 7.17 -6.93
CA TYR A 248 7.31 7.39 -6.00
C TYR A 248 7.23 6.29 -4.94
N GLY A 249 7.45 5.02 -5.30
CA GLY A 249 7.52 3.92 -4.35
C GLY A 249 8.53 4.18 -3.22
N PHE A 250 9.74 4.62 -3.56
CA PHE A 250 10.76 4.96 -2.56
C PHE A 250 10.45 6.25 -1.79
N LYS A 251 10.04 7.32 -2.47
CA LYS A 251 9.69 8.60 -1.81
C LYS A 251 8.54 8.46 -0.82
N ARG A 252 7.59 7.57 -1.10
CA ARG A 252 6.39 7.35 -0.28
C ARG A 252 6.45 6.09 0.58
N SER A 253 7.56 5.36 0.54
CA SER A 253 7.77 4.22 1.45
C SER A 253 7.71 4.65 2.91
N PHE A 254 7.27 3.76 3.76
CA PHE A 254 7.41 3.90 5.20
C PHE A 254 8.80 3.39 5.58
N PHE A 255 9.75 4.32 5.62
CA PHE A 255 11.17 4.00 5.79
C PHE A 255 11.51 3.77 7.27
N PRO A 256 12.35 2.77 7.61
CA PRO A 256 12.65 2.42 9.00
C PRO A 256 13.64 3.37 9.71
N GLY A 257 14.17 4.36 9.00
CA GLY A 257 15.12 5.33 9.53
C GLY A 257 14.55 6.75 9.69
N SER A 258 15.43 7.69 10.00
CA SER A 258 15.08 9.10 10.05
C SER A 258 14.71 9.65 8.66
N TYR A 259 14.03 10.80 8.65
CA TYR A 259 13.71 11.49 7.39
C TYR A 259 14.95 11.84 6.56
N LEU A 260 16.04 12.24 7.22
CA LEU A 260 17.31 12.52 6.53
C LEU A 260 17.88 11.26 5.86
N LYS A 261 17.94 10.14 6.59
CA LYS A 261 18.36 8.86 6.01
C LYS A 261 17.48 8.41 4.86
N LYS A 262 16.16 8.60 4.97
CA LYS A 262 15.24 8.32 3.86
C LYS A 262 15.55 9.16 2.62
N ARG A 263 15.85 10.45 2.80
CA ARG A 263 16.25 11.32 1.68
C ARG A 263 17.52 10.86 1.02
N GLU A 264 18.58 10.60 1.81
CA GLU A 264 19.85 10.09 1.32
C GLU A 264 19.66 8.79 0.53
N TYR A 265 18.92 7.84 1.11
CA TYR A 265 18.59 6.58 0.45
C TYR A 265 17.83 6.80 -0.87
N THR A 266 16.84 7.69 -0.87
CA THR A 266 16.09 8.01 -2.09
C THR A 266 16.98 8.63 -3.18
N HIS A 267 17.96 9.48 -2.82
CA HIS A 267 18.95 9.99 -3.78
C HIS A 267 19.81 8.88 -4.35
N GLN A 268 20.33 7.98 -3.50
CA GLN A 268 21.10 6.80 -3.98
C GLN A 268 20.30 5.96 -4.99
N ILE A 269 18.99 5.76 -4.74
CA ILE A 269 18.10 5.04 -5.66
C ILE A 269 17.94 5.80 -6.98
N ILE A 270 17.78 7.12 -6.95
CA ILE A 270 17.65 7.95 -8.15
C ILE A 270 18.93 7.85 -8.98
N ASP A 271 20.09 8.06 -8.36
CA ASP A 271 21.40 8.02 -9.02
C ASP A 271 21.65 6.64 -9.63
N TYR A 272 21.31 5.58 -8.89
CA TYR A 272 21.42 4.20 -9.38
C TYR A 272 20.48 3.94 -10.56
N TYR A 273 19.23 4.37 -10.47
CA TYR A 273 18.27 4.26 -11.58
C TYR A 273 18.80 4.94 -12.83
N GLU A 274 19.29 6.18 -12.71
CA GLU A 274 19.82 6.95 -13.83
C GLU A 274 21.08 6.32 -14.44
N LYS A 275 21.92 5.71 -13.59
CA LYS A 275 23.10 4.94 -14.05
C LYS A 275 22.66 3.77 -14.94
N ILE A 276 21.69 2.97 -14.47
CA ILE A 276 21.14 1.83 -15.23
C ILE A 276 20.43 2.31 -16.50
N GLU A 277 19.62 3.35 -16.41
CA GLU A 277 18.92 3.93 -17.56
C GLU A 277 19.90 4.36 -18.66
N ARG A 278 21.04 4.99 -18.32
CA ARG A 278 22.07 5.37 -19.29
C ARG A 278 22.72 4.17 -19.99
N GLN A 279 22.78 3.02 -19.34
CA GLN A 279 23.37 1.80 -19.89
C GLN A 279 22.45 1.11 -20.89
N TYR A 280 21.14 1.12 -20.65
CA TYR A 280 20.20 0.27 -21.39
C TYR A 280 19.24 1.05 -22.31
N ILE A 281 19.08 2.36 -22.13
CA ILE A 281 18.13 3.17 -22.87
C ILE A 281 18.88 4.22 -23.71
N LYS A 282 18.62 4.24 -25.03
CA LYS A 282 19.19 5.27 -25.93
C LYS A 282 18.70 6.65 -25.53
N LYS A 283 19.50 7.67 -25.81
CA LYS A 283 19.16 9.07 -25.45
C LYS A 283 17.83 9.54 -26.06
N SER A 284 17.52 9.10 -27.28
CA SER A 284 16.27 9.38 -27.99
C SER A 284 15.01 8.82 -27.31
N ASP A 285 15.16 7.80 -26.47
CA ASP A 285 14.02 7.07 -25.89
C ASP A 285 13.79 7.45 -24.41
N ARG A 286 14.55 8.45 -23.92
CA ARG A 286 14.49 8.93 -22.52
C ARG A 286 13.57 10.14 -22.34
N GLU A 287 13.33 10.88 -23.42
CA GLU A 287 12.45 12.05 -23.49
C GLU A 287 11.01 11.63 -23.85
#